data_859955dbf9a61444d61ac0c607955d10
#
_entry.id   859955dbf9a61444d61ac0c607955d10
#
_cell.length_a   1.000
_cell.length_b   1.000
_cell.length_c   1.000
_cell.angle_alpha   90.00
_cell.angle_beta   90.00
_cell.angle_gamma   90.00
#
_symmetry.space_group_name_H-M   'P 1'
#
loop_
_entity.id
_entity.type
_entity.pdbx_description
1 polymer ?
#
loop_
_entity_poly.entity_id
_entity_poly.type
_entity_poly.pdbx_seq_one_letter_code
_entity_poly.pdbx_strand_id
1 'polypeptide(L)'
;MSDKTIPVYPDKSSDAVWHPRRKTHAVKIQNGHVTVTVGGGSPVVVQSMTNTATEDVAATVAQVKALSRAGSELVRVTVNTPQAALAVPEIRAQLDAEGFFVPLVGDFHYNGHKLLTDYPACAAALSKYRINPGNVGKGAKHDDNFATMIRIAADNGKAVRIGVN
;
A
#
# COMPACT_ATOMS: atom_id res chain seq x y z
N MET A 1 -16.28 35.83 -2.92
CA MET A 1 -15.75 35.44 -1.58
C MET A 1 -16.59 34.26 -1.13
N SER A 2 -16.07 33.06 -1.18
CA SER A 2 -16.78 31.83 -0.82
C SER A 2 -16.65 31.63 0.68
N ASP A 3 -17.77 31.71 1.37
CA ASP A 3 -17.89 31.46 2.80
C ASP A 3 -17.62 29.96 3.04
N LYS A 4 -16.43 29.65 3.55
CA LYS A 4 -16.09 28.29 3.99
C LYS A 4 -16.67 28.11 5.39
N THR A 5 -17.91 27.66 5.45
CA THR A 5 -18.53 27.22 6.70
C THR A 5 -17.68 26.06 7.28
N ILE A 6 -16.95 26.35 8.33
CA ILE A 6 -16.23 25.33 9.13
C ILE A 6 -17.30 24.44 9.75
N PRO A 7 -17.22 23.11 9.63
CA PRO A 7 -18.18 22.22 10.26
C PRO A 7 -18.17 22.45 11.77
N VAL A 8 -19.31 22.90 12.32
CA VAL A 8 -19.51 23.03 13.75
C VAL A 8 -19.60 21.62 14.32
N TYR A 9 -18.58 21.22 15.07
CA TYR A 9 -18.66 19.99 15.85
C TYR A 9 -19.77 20.15 16.89
N PRO A 10 -20.60 19.11 17.13
CA PRO A 10 -21.69 19.18 18.11
C PRO A 10 -21.11 19.53 19.49
N ASP A 11 -21.83 20.43 20.16
CA ASP A 11 -21.52 20.84 21.53
C ASP A 11 -21.39 19.62 22.45
N LYS A 12 -20.41 19.66 23.36
CA LYS A 12 -20.13 18.61 24.35
C LYS A 12 -21.27 18.35 25.33
N SER A 13 -22.37 19.10 25.26
CA SER A 13 -23.55 18.97 26.10
C SER A 13 -24.55 17.90 25.62
N SER A 14 -24.38 17.34 24.42
CA SER A 14 -25.20 16.20 24.00
C SER A 14 -24.64 14.91 24.63
N ASP A 15 -25.51 14.02 25.10
CA ASP A 15 -25.21 12.69 25.69
C ASP A 15 -24.46 11.72 24.75
N ALA A 16 -23.65 12.26 23.84
CA ALA A 16 -22.79 11.48 22.99
C ALA A 16 -21.70 10.83 23.85
N VAL A 17 -21.84 9.56 24.11
CA VAL A 17 -20.82 8.75 24.79
C VAL A 17 -19.55 8.80 23.96
N TRP A 18 -18.59 9.61 24.40
CA TRP A 18 -17.26 9.66 23.79
C TRP A 18 -16.51 8.37 24.10
N HIS A 19 -16.44 7.48 23.12
CA HIS A 19 -15.56 6.33 23.23
C HIS A 19 -14.12 6.76 22.94
N PRO A 20 -13.16 6.49 23.83
CA PRO A 20 -11.77 6.76 23.57
C PRO A 20 -11.32 6.00 22.32
N ARG A 21 -10.50 6.63 21.50
CA ARG A 21 -9.95 6.02 20.29
C ARG A 21 -9.27 4.70 20.65
N ARG A 22 -9.57 3.62 19.92
CA ARG A 22 -8.91 2.32 20.10
C ARG A 22 -7.39 2.51 19.93
N LYS A 23 -6.63 1.97 20.85
CA LYS A 23 -5.17 1.88 20.69
C LYS A 23 -4.85 0.93 19.54
N THR A 24 -4.05 1.39 18.59
CA THR A 24 -3.58 0.60 17.44
C THR A 24 -2.10 0.27 17.59
N HIS A 25 -1.67 -0.84 17.00
CA HIS A 25 -0.25 -1.16 16.89
C HIS A 25 0.41 -0.24 15.86
N ALA A 26 1.67 0.11 16.09
CA ALA A 26 2.50 0.79 15.11
C ALA A 26 3.04 -0.23 14.09
N VAL A 27 2.81 0.02 12.80
CA VAL A 27 3.32 -0.79 11.71
C VAL A 27 4.33 0.04 10.92
N LYS A 28 5.57 -0.46 10.84
CA LYS A 28 6.64 0.18 10.08
C LYS A 28 6.68 -0.36 8.66
N ILE A 29 6.78 0.55 7.69
CA ILE A 29 6.92 0.26 6.26
C ILE A 29 8.22 0.90 5.82
N GLN A 30 9.17 0.09 5.31
CA GLN A 30 10.52 0.55 5.04
C GLN A 30 10.89 0.37 3.58
N ASN A 31 11.68 1.33 3.07
CA ASN A 31 12.45 1.19 1.85
C ASN A 31 13.77 1.94 1.99
N GLY A 32 14.89 1.23 1.89
CA GLY A 32 16.20 1.80 2.16
C GLY A 32 16.24 2.44 3.56
N HIS A 33 16.61 3.71 3.63
CA HIS A 33 16.67 4.50 4.87
C HIS A 33 15.34 5.17 5.25
N VAL A 34 14.31 5.10 4.39
CA VAL A 34 12.99 5.69 4.65
C VAL A 34 12.13 4.72 5.43
N THR A 35 11.54 5.19 6.52
CA THR A 35 10.58 4.44 7.32
C THR A 35 9.32 5.27 7.51
N VAL A 36 8.17 4.70 7.13
CA VAL A 36 6.84 5.26 7.36
C VAL A 36 6.14 4.44 8.42
N THR A 37 5.61 5.09 9.47
CA THR A 37 4.90 4.40 10.56
C THR A 37 3.40 4.66 10.47
N VAL A 38 2.62 3.59 10.42
CA VAL A 38 1.14 3.64 10.39
C VAL A 38 0.58 3.13 11.72
N GLY A 39 -0.30 3.91 12.35
CA GLY A 39 -0.89 3.56 13.64
C GLY A 39 0.00 3.88 14.83
N GLY A 40 -0.31 3.33 16.02
CA GLY A 40 0.45 3.54 17.25
C GLY A 40 0.52 4.99 17.73
N GLY A 41 -0.46 5.83 17.34
CA GLY A 41 -0.44 7.26 17.66
C GLY A 41 0.37 8.14 16.70
N SER A 42 0.97 7.57 15.66
CA SER A 42 1.65 8.32 14.60
C SER A 42 0.66 9.20 13.81
N PRO A 43 1.14 10.29 13.18
CA PRO A 43 0.32 11.12 12.29
C PRO A 43 -0.31 10.29 11.15
N VAL A 44 -1.33 10.86 10.52
CA VAL A 44 -1.97 10.25 9.34
C VAL A 44 -0.98 10.23 8.19
N VAL A 45 -0.80 9.04 7.58
CA VAL A 45 0.11 8.83 6.45
C VAL A 45 -0.60 9.15 5.14
N VAL A 46 0.05 9.96 4.31
CA VAL A 46 -0.44 10.30 2.96
C VAL A 46 -0.03 9.20 1.98
N GLN A 47 -1.03 8.53 1.40
CA GLN A 47 -0.81 7.52 0.38
C GLN A 47 -1.54 7.89 -0.91
N SER A 48 -0.82 7.91 -2.03
CA SER A 48 -1.38 8.07 -3.38
C SER A 48 -1.30 6.77 -4.17
N MET A 49 -1.96 6.73 -5.31
CA MET A 49 -1.93 5.60 -6.24
C MET A 49 -1.61 6.09 -7.65
N THR A 50 -0.81 5.34 -8.38
CA THR A 50 -0.59 5.59 -9.81
C THR A 50 -1.83 5.21 -10.62
N ASN A 51 -2.01 5.88 -11.76
CA ASN A 51 -3.02 5.56 -12.76
C ASN A 51 -2.39 5.13 -14.10
N THR A 52 -1.06 4.94 -14.12
CA THR A 52 -0.33 4.36 -15.26
C THR A 52 -0.51 2.85 -15.30
N ALA A 53 -0.36 2.25 -16.48
CA ALA A 53 -0.14 0.82 -16.58
C ALA A 53 1.22 0.49 -15.94
N THR A 54 1.25 -0.41 -14.94
CA THR A 54 2.48 -0.66 -14.15
C THR A 54 3.59 -1.27 -15.00
N GLU A 55 3.25 -1.99 -16.08
CA GLU A 55 4.19 -2.51 -17.07
C GLU A 55 4.90 -1.41 -17.90
N ASP A 56 4.32 -0.21 -17.96
CA ASP A 56 5.02 0.97 -18.49
C ASP A 56 5.91 1.55 -17.39
N VAL A 57 7.12 1.03 -17.30
CA VAL A 57 8.11 1.39 -16.28
C VAL A 57 8.39 2.89 -16.28
N ALA A 58 8.63 3.47 -17.47
CA ALA A 58 9.01 4.88 -17.58
C ALA A 58 7.89 5.81 -17.09
N ALA A 59 6.65 5.59 -17.54
CA ALA A 59 5.50 6.37 -17.11
C ALA A 59 5.22 6.19 -15.61
N THR A 60 5.35 4.96 -15.09
CA THR A 60 5.12 4.67 -13.68
C THR A 60 6.18 5.31 -12.79
N VAL A 61 7.47 5.22 -13.15
CA VAL A 61 8.57 5.92 -12.44
C VAL A 61 8.32 7.43 -12.41
N ALA A 62 7.99 8.02 -13.55
CA ALA A 62 7.71 9.45 -13.64
C ALA A 62 6.55 9.87 -12.70
N GLN A 63 5.47 9.10 -12.68
CA GLN A 63 4.33 9.38 -11.84
C GLN A 63 4.62 9.17 -10.35
N VAL A 64 5.33 8.10 -9.97
CA VAL A 64 5.75 7.87 -8.57
C VAL A 64 6.60 9.05 -8.06
N LYS A 65 7.54 9.54 -8.88
CA LYS A 65 8.36 10.71 -8.55
C LYS A 65 7.51 11.96 -8.35
N ALA A 66 6.54 12.20 -9.22
CA ALA A 66 5.63 13.34 -9.11
C ALA A 66 4.79 13.27 -7.82
N LEU A 67 4.24 12.09 -7.50
CA LEU A 67 3.47 11.86 -6.27
C LEU A 67 4.32 12.02 -5.02
N SER A 68 5.55 11.50 -5.02
CA SER A 68 6.50 11.66 -3.91
C SER A 68 6.85 13.13 -3.68
N ARG A 69 7.13 13.89 -4.74
CA ARG A 69 7.39 15.34 -4.64
C ARG A 69 6.18 16.14 -4.15
N ALA A 70 4.98 15.66 -4.42
CA ALA A 70 3.73 16.26 -3.94
C ALA A 70 3.41 15.91 -2.46
N GLY A 71 4.26 15.13 -1.79
CA GLY A 71 4.13 14.80 -0.38
C GLY A 71 3.52 13.42 -0.09
N SER A 72 3.42 12.54 -1.07
CA SER A 72 3.01 11.15 -0.81
C SER A 72 4.13 10.40 -0.07
N GLU A 73 3.78 9.89 1.11
CA GLU A 73 4.70 9.10 1.94
C GLU A 73 4.73 7.62 1.52
N LEU A 74 3.66 7.16 0.89
CA LEU A 74 3.53 5.83 0.28
C LEU A 74 2.93 5.99 -1.11
N VAL A 75 3.40 5.21 -2.09
CA VAL A 75 2.79 5.16 -3.43
C VAL A 75 2.36 3.75 -3.76
N ARG A 76 1.09 3.58 -4.16
CA ARG A 76 0.50 2.30 -4.53
C ARG A 76 0.51 2.12 -6.04
N VAL A 77 0.95 0.96 -6.49
CA VAL A 77 0.95 0.51 -7.89
C VAL A 77 0.09 -0.75 -8.02
N THR A 78 -0.64 -0.89 -9.12
CA THR A 78 -1.45 -2.10 -9.39
C THR A 78 -0.55 -3.24 -9.86
N VAL A 79 -0.68 -4.42 -9.24
CA VAL A 79 0.05 -5.64 -9.66
C VAL A 79 -0.97 -6.74 -9.91
N ASN A 80 -1.47 -6.82 -11.13
CA ASN A 80 -2.55 -7.73 -11.53
C ASN A 80 -2.21 -8.60 -12.74
N THR A 81 -1.06 -8.38 -13.37
CA THR A 81 -0.55 -9.13 -14.51
C THR A 81 0.90 -9.59 -14.27
N PRO A 82 1.36 -10.66 -14.96
CA PRO A 82 2.77 -11.04 -14.96
C PRO A 82 3.71 -9.91 -15.39
N GLN A 83 3.30 -9.13 -16.39
CA GLN A 83 4.06 -7.99 -16.92
C GLN A 83 4.24 -6.91 -15.85
N ALA A 84 3.17 -6.57 -15.13
CA ALA A 84 3.24 -5.64 -14.03
C ALA A 84 4.17 -6.16 -12.90
N ALA A 85 4.10 -7.46 -12.58
CA ALA A 85 4.99 -8.07 -11.59
C ALA A 85 6.47 -8.02 -11.99
N LEU A 86 6.77 -8.24 -13.28
CA LEU A 86 8.13 -8.13 -13.82
C LEU A 86 8.65 -6.69 -13.82
N ALA A 87 7.76 -5.71 -14.02
CA ALA A 87 8.14 -4.29 -14.06
C ALA A 87 8.48 -3.72 -12.67
N VAL A 88 7.86 -4.21 -11.59
CA VAL A 88 8.02 -3.66 -10.24
C VAL A 88 9.49 -3.58 -9.77
N PRO A 89 10.32 -4.62 -9.92
CA PRO A 89 11.73 -4.53 -9.52
C PRO A 89 12.50 -3.47 -10.30
N GLU A 90 12.21 -3.30 -11.58
CA GLU A 90 12.84 -2.29 -12.44
C GLU A 90 12.42 -0.88 -12.03
N ILE A 91 11.11 -0.67 -11.79
CA ILE A 91 10.58 0.59 -11.25
C ILE A 91 11.30 0.94 -9.94
N ARG A 92 11.47 -0.03 -9.03
CA ARG A 92 12.15 0.20 -7.75
C ARG A 92 13.61 0.58 -7.96
N ALA A 93 14.33 -0.13 -8.82
CA ALA A 93 15.73 0.13 -9.12
C ALA A 93 15.96 1.52 -9.72
N GLN A 94 15.11 1.94 -10.67
CA GLN A 94 15.20 3.27 -11.26
C GLN A 94 14.91 4.39 -10.24
N LEU A 95 13.88 4.20 -9.40
CA LEU A 95 13.58 5.16 -8.33
C LEU A 95 14.73 5.28 -7.33
N ASP A 96 15.33 4.16 -6.91
CA ASP A 96 16.46 4.15 -5.97
C ASP A 96 17.69 4.82 -6.56
N ALA A 97 17.98 4.55 -7.83
CA ALA A 97 19.11 5.18 -8.55
C ALA A 97 18.97 6.71 -8.65
N GLU A 98 17.73 7.22 -8.68
CA GLU A 98 17.44 8.64 -8.70
C GLU A 98 17.18 9.25 -7.29
N GLY A 99 17.40 8.48 -6.22
CA GLY A 99 17.24 8.95 -4.83
C GLY A 99 15.79 9.04 -4.33
N PHE A 100 14.84 8.39 -4.99
CA PHE A 100 13.44 8.34 -4.57
C PHE A 100 13.16 7.06 -3.78
N PHE A 101 13.34 7.11 -2.47
CA PHE A 101 13.13 5.96 -1.58
C PHE A 101 11.70 5.83 -1.04
N VAL A 102 10.72 6.48 -1.66
CA VAL A 102 9.31 6.34 -1.27
C VAL A 102 8.90 4.87 -1.31
N PRO A 103 8.34 4.30 -0.21
CA PRO A 103 7.94 2.91 -0.18
C PRO A 103 6.79 2.62 -1.16
N LEU A 104 6.94 1.55 -1.95
CA LEU A 104 5.92 1.10 -2.90
C LEU A 104 4.98 0.09 -2.25
N VAL A 105 3.69 0.27 -2.52
CA VAL A 105 2.63 -0.66 -2.07
C VAL A 105 2.09 -1.40 -3.29
N GLY A 106 2.23 -2.72 -3.33
CA GLY A 106 1.62 -3.55 -4.38
C GLY A 106 0.14 -3.78 -4.10
N ASP A 107 -0.72 -3.43 -5.05
CA ASP A 107 -2.15 -3.68 -5.00
C ASP A 107 -2.48 -4.96 -5.76
N PHE A 108 -2.76 -6.02 -5.01
CA PHE A 108 -3.01 -7.36 -5.57
C PHE A 108 -4.51 -7.65 -5.63
N HIS A 109 -4.94 -8.12 -6.78
CA HIS A 109 -6.28 -8.62 -7.03
C HIS A 109 -6.23 -10.14 -7.27
N TYR A 110 -7.31 -10.77 -7.55
CA TYR A 110 -7.61 -12.20 -7.81
C TYR A 110 -6.46 -13.21 -7.87
N ASN A 111 -5.34 -12.90 -8.54
CA ASN A 111 -4.19 -13.77 -8.81
C ASN A 111 -2.94 -13.40 -8.00
N GLY A 112 -3.06 -12.52 -7.00
CA GLY A 112 -1.92 -12.02 -6.23
C GLY A 112 -1.06 -13.12 -5.60
N HIS A 113 -1.67 -14.23 -5.14
CA HIS A 113 -0.97 -15.39 -4.61
C HIS A 113 -0.02 -16.02 -5.65
N LYS A 114 -0.45 -16.12 -6.92
CA LYS A 114 0.40 -16.61 -8.01
C LYS A 114 1.50 -15.62 -8.34
N LEU A 115 1.15 -14.35 -8.51
CA LEU A 115 2.12 -13.31 -8.86
C LEU A 115 3.24 -13.18 -7.80
N LEU A 116 2.90 -13.24 -6.53
CA LEU A 116 3.90 -13.21 -5.46
C LEU A 116 4.75 -14.48 -5.41
N THR A 117 4.19 -15.64 -5.76
CA THR A 117 4.92 -16.91 -5.79
C THR A 117 5.83 -16.99 -7.01
N ASP A 118 5.31 -16.65 -8.19
CA ASP A 118 6.01 -16.84 -9.47
C ASP A 118 7.06 -15.73 -9.71
N TYR A 119 6.87 -14.55 -9.06
CA TYR A 119 7.75 -13.38 -9.21
C TYR A 119 8.32 -12.91 -7.86
N PRO A 120 9.24 -13.67 -7.24
CA PRO A 120 9.78 -13.33 -5.92
C PRO A 120 10.52 -11.99 -5.89
N ALA A 121 11.10 -11.55 -7.02
CA ALA A 121 11.73 -10.24 -7.13
C ALA A 121 10.70 -9.11 -6.96
N CYS A 122 9.47 -9.27 -7.45
CA CYS A 122 8.36 -8.34 -7.22
C CYS A 122 8.01 -8.28 -5.72
N ALA A 123 7.88 -9.45 -5.09
CA ALA A 123 7.59 -9.53 -3.66
C ALA A 123 8.65 -8.80 -2.83
N ALA A 124 9.92 -8.96 -3.15
CA ALA A 124 11.04 -8.32 -2.45
C ALA A 124 11.09 -6.80 -2.67
N ALA A 125 10.84 -6.33 -3.90
CA ALA A 125 10.92 -4.93 -4.28
C ALA A 125 9.81 -4.03 -3.68
N LEU A 126 8.69 -4.62 -3.31
CA LEU A 126 7.59 -3.92 -2.64
C LEU A 126 7.88 -3.77 -1.14
N SER A 127 7.39 -2.67 -0.55
CA SER A 127 7.50 -2.40 0.89
C SER A 127 6.27 -2.85 1.69
N LYS A 128 5.13 -3.01 1.01
CA LYS A 128 3.85 -3.37 1.60
C LYS A 128 2.94 -4.00 0.55
N TYR A 129 2.07 -4.91 0.98
CA TYR A 129 1.04 -5.47 0.10
C TYR A 129 -0.35 -4.99 0.53
N ARG A 130 -1.19 -4.62 -0.43
CA ARG A 130 -2.63 -4.47 -0.25
C ARG A 130 -3.32 -5.69 -0.83
N ILE A 131 -4.10 -6.37 -0.01
CA ILE A 131 -4.83 -7.58 -0.37
C ILE A 131 -6.31 -7.35 -0.07
N ASN A 132 -7.18 -7.67 -1.03
CA ASN A 132 -8.61 -7.77 -0.77
C ASN A 132 -8.98 -9.24 -0.59
N PRO A 133 -9.27 -9.70 0.63
CA PRO A 133 -9.56 -11.12 0.87
C PRO A 133 -10.78 -11.60 0.09
N GLY A 134 -11.79 -10.75 -0.17
CA GLY A 134 -12.95 -11.11 -0.99
C GLY A 134 -12.63 -11.45 -2.45
N ASN A 135 -11.43 -11.11 -2.92
CA ASN A 135 -11.01 -11.26 -4.32
C ASN A 135 -9.90 -12.31 -4.54
N VAL A 136 -9.49 -13.09 -3.53
CA VAL A 136 -8.35 -14.02 -3.68
C VAL A 136 -8.75 -15.47 -3.99
N GLY A 137 -10.02 -15.73 -4.23
CA GLY A 137 -10.53 -17.06 -4.58
C GLY A 137 -11.97 -17.27 -4.10
N LYS A 138 -12.48 -18.46 -4.31
CA LYS A 138 -13.82 -18.90 -3.84
C LYS A 138 -13.71 -20.21 -3.09
N GLY A 139 -14.52 -20.38 -2.05
CA GLY A 139 -14.59 -21.60 -1.23
C GLY A 139 -13.26 -21.92 -0.54
N ALA A 140 -12.90 -23.18 -0.42
CA ALA A 140 -11.69 -23.64 0.28
C ALA A 140 -10.37 -23.04 -0.28
N LYS A 141 -10.32 -22.77 -1.59
CA LYS A 141 -9.14 -22.14 -2.21
C LYS A 141 -8.90 -20.69 -1.81
N HIS A 142 -9.93 -20.02 -1.28
CA HIS A 142 -9.81 -18.63 -0.81
C HIS A 142 -8.83 -18.54 0.35
N ASP A 143 -8.98 -19.38 1.36
CA ASP A 143 -8.16 -19.33 2.57
C ASP A 143 -6.71 -19.72 2.28
N ASP A 144 -6.49 -20.74 1.43
CA ASP A 144 -5.15 -21.18 1.02
C ASP A 144 -4.41 -20.08 0.22
N ASN A 145 -5.10 -19.42 -0.72
CA ASN A 145 -4.54 -18.33 -1.49
C ASN A 145 -4.18 -17.13 -0.60
N PHE A 146 -5.08 -16.77 0.31
CA PHE A 146 -4.84 -15.69 1.26
C PHE A 146 -3.68 -16.03 2.19
N ALA A 147 -3.66 -17.25 2.76
CA ALA A 147 -2.58 -17.72 3.62
C ALA A 147 -1.21 -17.70 2.90
N THR A 148 -1.19 -18.06 1.62
CA THR A 148 0.02 -18.00 0.79
C THR A 148 0.54 -16.57 0.68
N MET A 149 -0.31 -15.60 0.40
CA MET A 149 0.09 -14.19 0.32
C MET A 149 0.62 -13.65 1.64
N ILE A 150 -0.03 -14.01 2.76
CA ILE A 150 0.41 -13.63 4.11
C ILE A 150 1.76 -14.25 4.46
N ARG A 151 1.97 -15.53 4.11
CA ARG A 151 3.25 -16.21 4.34
C ARG A 151 4.38 -15.53 3.57
N ILE A 152 4.18 -15.23 2.28
CA ILE A 152 5.16 -14.51 1.47
C ILE A 152 5.44 -13.13 2.06
N ALA A 153 4.43 -12.41 2.55
CA ALA A 153 4.62 -11.14 3.22
C ALA A 153 5.48 -11.27 4.48
N ALA A 154 5.20 -12.27 5.32
CA ALA A 154 5.96 -12.56 6.54
C ALA A 154 7.41 -12.93 6.23
N ASP A 155 7.64 -13.82 5.27
CA ASP A 155 8.97 -14.27 4.85
C ASP A 155 9.83 -13.12 4.30
N ASN A 156 9.21 -12.14 3.67
CA ASN A 156 9.86 -10.93 3.17
C ASN A 156 9.87 -9.75 4.17
N GLY A 157 9.31 -9.93 5.37
CA GLY A 157 9.21 -8.85 6.38
C GLY A 157 8.33 -7.67 5.94
N LYS A 158 7.31 -7.92 5.09
CA LYS A 158 6.45 -6.87 4.52
C LYS A 158 5.16 -6.71 5.31
N ALA A 159 4.77 -5.46 5.52
CA ALA A 159 3.46 -5.13 6.08
C ALA A 159 2.34 -5.48 5.07
N VAL A 160 1.17 -5.84 5.61
CA VAL A 160 -0.02 -6.13 4.80
C VAL A 160 -1.15 -5.19 5.21
N ARG A 161 -1.84 -4.65 4.20
CA ARG A 161 -3.14 -4.00 4.37
C ARG A 161 -4.24 -4.92 3.86
N ILE A 162 -5.13 -5.31 4.73
CA ILE A 162 -6.37 -5.99 4.35
C ILE A 162 -7.39 -4.91 3.98
N GLY A 163 -7.75 -4.87 2.69
CA GLY A 163 -8.72 -3.92 2.17
C GLY A 163 -10.00 -4.61 1.78
N VAL A 164 -11.11 -4.28 2.44
CA VAL A 164 -12.47 -4.76 2.12
C VAL A 164 -13.21 -3.65 1.38
N ASN A 165 -14.05 -4.01 0.43
CA ASN A 165 -14.96 -3.08 -0.25
C ASN A 165 -16.31 -3.08 0.47
#